data_03ed748e1809bf4e56d2e1e301df8f52
#
_entry.id   03ed748e1809bf4e56d2e1e301df8f52
#
_cell.length_a   1.000
_cell.length_b   1.000
_cell.length_c   1.000
_cell.angle_alpha   90.00
_cell.angle_beta   90.00
_cell.angle_gamma   90.00
#
_symmetry.space_group_name_H-M   'P 1'
#
loop_
_entity.id
_entity.type
_entity.pdbx_description
1 polymer ?
#
loop_
_entity_poly.entity_id
_entity_poly.type
_entity_poly.pdbx_seq_one_letter_code
_entity_poly.pdbx_strand_id
1 'polypeptide(L)'
;MIITRKAMDRRTVLRGAGAILALPLLGAMATNASAAEAAAAARKRLQVIYMPNGMAMRNFLPTQTGEGFALSPILQPLEPYRNQFMVISGVDAHQGDALGDGAGDHARACGTWLTGVHVKKTEGADLTCGVSMDQLVANKFGQTTQIPSLELGIEPPSLVGSCDSGYS
;
A
#
# COMPACT_ATOMS: atom_id res chain seq x y z
N MET A 1 -31.21 17.41 -9.02
CA MET A 1 -30.25 18.39 -8.49
C MET A 1 -29.42 18.88 -9.66
N ILE A 2 -29.60 20.13 -10.08
CA ILE A 2 -28.89 20.70 -11.24
C ILE A 2 -27.54 21.20 -10.72
N ILE A 3 -26.46 20.53 -11.08
CA ILE A 3 -25.11 21.00 -10.79
C ILE A 3 -24.77 22.04 -11.84
N THR A 4 -24.91 23.32 -11.49
CA THR A 4 -24.41 24.40 -12.35
C THR A 4 -22.89 24.41 -12.31
N ARG A 5 -22.25 24.49 -13.49
CA ARG A 5 -20.77 24.52 -13.68
C ARG A 5 -20.10 25.81 -13.12
N LYS A 6 -20.74 26.54 -12.24
CA LYS A 6 -20.15 27.70 -11.59
C LYS A 6 -19.39 27.26 -10.33
N ALA A 7 -18.09 27.44 -10.32
CA ALA A 7 -17.29 27.30 -9.13
C ALA A 7 -17.79 28.30 -8.06
N MET A 8 -18.10 27.79 -6.88
CA MET A 8 -18.44 28.63 -5.73
C MET A 8 -17.18 29.04 -5.00
N ASP A 9 -17.09 30.30 -4.60
CA ASP A 9 -16.02 30.78 -3.76
C ASP A 9 -16.11 30.13 -2.36
N ARG A 10 -14.97 29.70 -1.84
CA ARG A 10 -14.87 29.08 -0.50
C ARG A 10 -15.50 29.90 0.60
N ARG A 11 -15.36 31.23 0.52
CA ARG A 11 -15.98 32.18 1.48
C ARG A 11 -17.49 32.15 1.46
N THR A 12 -18.10 31.93 0.32
CA THR A 12 -19.55 31.84 0.17
C THR A 12 -20.10 30.60 0.85
N VAL A 13 -19.40 29.45 0.73
CA VAL A 13 -19.79 28.20 1.40
C VAL A 13 -19.64 28.32 2.92
N LEU A 14 -18.54 28.90 3.38
CA LEU A 14 -18.28 29.05 4.83
C LEU A 14 -19.20 30.07 5.52
N ARG A 15 -19.58 31.14 4.81
CA ARG A 15 -20.55 32.12 5.34
C ARG A 15 -21.96 31.56 5.43
N GLY A 16 -22.33 30.62 4.57
CA GLY A 16 -23.65 29.98 4.61
C GLY A 16 -23.80 28.94 5.73
N ALA A 17 -22.71 28.39 6.25
CA ALA A 17 -22.72 27.33 7.24
C ALA A 17 -22.42 27.77 8.69
N GLY A 18 -21.99 29.02 8.89
CA GLY A 18 -21.70 29.55 10.23
C GLY A 18 -20.55 28.85 10.99
N ALA A 19 -19.79 27.98 10.33
CA ALA A 19 -18.71 27.22 10.94
C ALA A 19 -17.45 27.29 10.06
N ILE A 20 -16.32 27.60 10.66
CA ILE A 20 -14.98 27.51 10.03
C ILE A 20 -14.54 26.04 10.10
N LEU A 21 -15.04 25.22 9.22
CA LEU A 21 -14.52 23.88 8.98
C LEU A 21 -13.54 23.97 7.83
N ALA A 22 -12.31 23.48 8.05
CA ALA A 22 -11.35 23.26 6.98
C ALA A 22 -11.83 22.08 6.13
N LEU A 23 -12.77 22.33 5.22
CA LEU A 23 -13.23 21.32 4.29
C LEU A 23 -12.12 20.99 3.29
N PRO A 24 -11.85 19.72 3.04
CA PRO A 24 -10.98 19.34 1.95
C PRO A 24 -11.51 19.91 0.64
N LEU A 25 -10.63 20.21 -0.28
CA LEU A 25 -10.98 20.73 -1.61
C LEU A 25 -11.98 19.78 -2.29
N LEU A 26 -13.24 20.19 -2.30
CA LEU A 26 -14.26 19.51 -3.10
C LEU A 26 -13.93 19.75 -4.58
N GLY A 27 -14.03 18.71 -5.40
CA GLY A 27 -13.73 18.80 -6.84
C GLY A 27 -14.51 19.94 -7.56
N ALA A 28 -15.70 20.30 -7.03
CA ALA A 28 -16.50 21.43 -7.53
C ALA A 28 -15.91 22.81 -7.20
N MET A 29 -14.91 22.90 -6.33
CA MET A 29 -14.22 24.13 -5.94
C MET A 29 -12.90 24.33 -6.69
N ALA A 30 -12.44 23.32 -7.43
CA ALA A 30 -11.28 23.45 -8.31
C ALA A 30 -11.66 24.21 -9.58
N THR A 31 -10.90 25.23 -9.94
CA THR A 31 -11.04 25.85 -11.24
C THR A 31 -10.58 24.86 -12.33
N ASN A 32 -11.14 24.95 -13.53
CA ASN A 32 -10.77 24.04 -14.63
C ASN A 32 -9.25 24.09 -14.94
N ALA A 33 -8.59 25.20 -14.69
CA ALA A 33 -7.14 25.35 -14.84
C ALA A 33 -6.39 24.51 -13.77
N SER A 34 -6.80 24.57 -12.50
CA SER A 34 -6.15 23.78 -11.44
C SER A 34 -6.45 22.29 -11.56
N ALA A 35 -7.59 21.91 -12.13
CA ALA A 35 -7.89 20.50 -12.42
C ALA A 35 -7.04 19.97 -13.60
N ALA A 36 -6.79 20.79 -14.60
CA ALA A 36 -5.90 20.44 -15.71
C ALA A 36 -4.42 20.39 -15.29
N GLU A 37 -3.98 21.31 -14.44
CA GLU A 37 -2.64 21.29 -13.83
C GLU A 37 -2.46 20.09 -12.88
N ALA A 38 -3.46 19.76 -12.08
CA ALA A 38 -3.45 18.58 -11.22
C ALA A 38 -3.48 17.27 -12.02
N ALA A 39 -4.14 17.25 -13.18
CA ALA A 39 -4.13 16.13 -14.11
C ALA A 39 -2.78 16.02 -14.86
N ALA A 40 -2.17 17.15 -15.21
CA ALA A 40 -0.86 17.19 -15.87
C ALA A 40 0.29 16.78 -14.92
N ALA A 41 0.15 17.07 -13.63
CA ALA A 41 1.04 16.57 -12.59
C ALA A 41 0.51 15.22 -12.07
N ALA A 42 0.44 14.19 -12.93
CA ALA A 42 0.07 12.83 -12.50
C ALA A 42 1.00 12.40 -11.37
N ARG A 43 0.54 12.57 -10.14
CA ARG A 43 1.32 12.21 -8.94
C ARG A 43 1.55 10.72 -8.95
N LYS A 44 2.80 10.33 -8.88
CA LYS A 44 3.16 8.91 -8.74
C LYS A 44 2.55 8.38 -7.46
N ARG A 45 1.91 7.23 -7.56
CA ARG A 45 1.35 6.51 -6.41
C ARG A 45 1.96 5.14 -6.37
N LEU A 46 2.37 4.71 -5.19
CA LEU A 46 2.75 3.34 -4.93
C LEU A 46 1.66 2.72 -4.06
N GLN A 47 1.16 1.59 -4.47
CA GLN A 47 0.28 0.75 -3.65
C GLN A 47 0.89 -0.63 -3.56
N VAL A 48 0.95 -1.16 -2.35
CA VAL A 48 1.45 -2.51 -2.08
C VAL A 48 0.36 -3.24 -1.31
N ILE A 49 0.14 -4.50 -1.66
CA ILE A 49 -0.85 -5.34 -1.01
C ILE A 49 -0.13 -6.57 -0.48
N TYR A 50 -0.13 -6.73 0.83
CA TYR A 50 0.37 -7.93 1.48
C TYR A 50 -0.73 -8.97 1.63
N MET A 51 -0.44 -10.19 1.20
CA MET A 51 -1.33 -11.32 1.39
C MET A 51 -0.70 -12.27 2.41
N PRO A 52 -1.18 -12.26 3.67
CA PRO A 52 -0.66 -13.16 4.69
C PRO A 52 -0.95 -14.61 4.33
N ASN A 53 -0.17 -15.54 4.88
CA ASN A 53 -0.28 -16.99 4.64
C ASN A 53 -0.02 -17.42 3.18
N GLY A 54 0.39 -16.51 2.31
CA GLY A 54 0.69 -16.83 0.93
C GLY A 54 -0.53 -17.18 0.08
N MET A 55 -0.32 -17.96 -0.96
CA MET A 55 -1.38 -18.38 -1.89
C MET A 55 -1.10 -19.79 -2.44
N ALA A 56 -2.12 -20.41 -2.99
CA ALA A 56 -2.00 -21.73 -3.63
C ALA A 56 -1.19 -21.59 -4.94
N MET A 57 0.12 -21.73 -4.87
CA MET A 57 1.06 -21.44 -5.96
C MET A 57 0.72 -22.18 -7.27
N ARG A 58 0.26 -23.44 -7.16
CA ARG A 58 -0.19 -24.22 -8.33
C ARG A 58 -1.35 -23.59 -9.10
N ASN A 59 -2.16 -22.75 -8.42
CA ASN A 59 -3.30 -22.07 -9.01
C ASN A 59 -3.00 -20.59 -9.31
N PHE A 60 -1.88 -20.09 -8.81
CA PHE A 60 -1.43 -18.71 -9.00
C PHE A 60 -0.40 -18.57 -10.12
N LEU A 61 0.64 -19.41 -10.11
CA LEU A 61 1.70 -19.29 -11.12
C LEU A 61 1.22 -19.79 -12.48
N PRO A 62 1.40 -19.00 -13.54
CA PRO A 62 1.29 -19.48 -14.90
C PRO A 62 2.30 -20.61 -15.18
N THR A 63 1.91 -21.55 -16.02
CA THR A 63 2.80 -22.65 -16.45
C THR A 63 3.80 -22.24 -17.54
N GLN A 64 3.59 -21.07 -18.13
CA GLN A 64 4.42 -20.51 -19.20
C GLN A 64 5.05 -19.22 -18.75
N THR A 65 6.23 -18.92 -19.26
CA THR A 65 6.97 -17.68 -19.03
C THR A 65 7.01 -16.82 -20.29
N GLY A 66 7.33 -15.54 -20.14
CA GLY A 66 7.40 -14.59 -21.24
C GLY A 66 6.04 -13.97 -21.58
N GLU A 67 5.96 -13.32 -22.75
CA GLU A 67 4.73 -12.69 -23.21
C GLU A 67 3.69 -13.73 -23.64
N GLY A 68 2.42 -13.42 -23.46
CA GLY A 68 1.32 -14.26 -23.95
C GLY A 68 1.02 -15.51 -23.11
N PHE A 69 1.58 -15.64 -21.90
CA PHE A 69 1.27 -16.77 -21.01
C PHE A 69 -0.25 -16.90 -20.73
N ALA A 70 -0.73 -18.13 -20.59
CA ALA A 70 -2.10 -18.38 -20.17
C ALA A 70 -2.28 -17.98 -18.70
N LEU A 71 -3.36 -17.27 -18.39
CA LEU A 71 -3.67 -16.91 -17.01
C LEU A 71 -4.04 -18.16 -16.21
N SER A 72 -3.44 -18.28 -15.04
CA SER A 72 -3.79 -19.28 -14.07
C SER A 72 -5.17 -19.00 -13.43
N PRO A 73 -5.81 -19.97 -12.78
CA PRO A 73 -7.17 -19.79 -12.25
C PRO A 73 -7.33 -18.56 -11.36
N ILE A 74 -6.33 -18.26 -10.51
CA ILE A 74 -6.39 -17.09 -9.61
C ILE A 74 -6.22 -15.77 -10.37
N LEU A 75 -5.52 -15.79 -11.50
CA LEU A 75 -5.27 -14.58 -12.29
C LEU A 75 -6.36 -14.31 -13.34
N GLN A 76 -7.31 -15.22 -13.58
CA GLN A 76 -8.38 -15.06 -14.56
C GLN A 76 -9.15 -13.74 -14.44
N PRO A 77 -9.50 -13.25 -13.25
CA PRO A 77 -10.19 -11.96 -13.10
C PRO A 77 -9.39 -10.75 -13.63
N LEU A 78 -8.09 -10.90 -13.82
CA LEU A 78 -7.20 -9.85 -14.33
C LEU A 78 -7.12 -9.83 -15.87
N GLU A 79 -7.84 -10.71 -16.58
CA GLU A 79 -7.82 -10.76 -18.05
C GLU A 79 -8.05 -9.40 -18.73
N PRO A 80 -8.96 -8.53 -18.27
CA PRO A 80 -9.14 -7.20 -18.86
C PRO A 80 -7.91 -6.28 -18.74
N TYR A 81 -7.00 -6.58 -17.81
CA TYR A 81 -5.81 -5.81 -17.53
C TYR A 81 -4.52 -6.48 -18.00
N ARG A 82 -4.63 -7.51 -18.85
CA ARG A 82 -3.52 -8.38 -19.25
C ARG A 82 -2.25 -7.63 -19.66
N ASN A 83 -2.39 -6.53 -20.37
CA ASN A 83 -1.27 -5.72 -20.86
C ASN A 83 -0.75 -4.71 -19.83
N GLN A 84 -1.26 -4.72 -18.60
CA GLN A 84 -0.96 -3.73 -17.56
C GLN A 84 -0.29 -4.34 -16.33
N PHE A 85 -0.06 -5.64 -16.29
CA PHE A 85 0.60 -6.31 -15.18
C PHE A 85 1.60 -7.36 -15.65
N MET A 86 2.49 -7.72 -14.77
CA MET A 86 3.40 -8.85 -14.93
C MET A 86 3.34 -9.76 -13.71
N VAL A 87 3.61 -11.04 -13.91
CA VAL A 87 3.78 -12.01 -12.83
C VAL A 87 5.26 -12.28 -12.68
N ILE A 88 5.79 -12.05 -11.48
CA ILE A 88 7.18 -12.30 -11.15
C ILE A 88 7.22 -13.50 -10.21
N SER A 89 8.04 -14.48 -10.52
CA SER A 89 8.25 -15.67 -9.70
C SER A 89 9.74 -15.93 -9.50
N GLY A 90 10.08 -16.81 -8.56
CA GLY A 90 11.47 -17.13 -8.25
C GLY A 90 12.21 -16.02 -7.51
N VAL A 91 11.48 -15.06 -6.95
CA VAL A 91 12.03 -14.04 -6.05
C VAL A 91 11.88 -14.54 -4.63
N ASP A 92 12.96 -14.47 -3.86
CA ASP A 92 13.02 -14.90 -2.48
C ASP A 92 13.59 -13.79 -1.60
N ALA A 93 13.14 -13.78 -0.35
CA ALA A 93 13.62 -12.85 0.68
C ALA A 93 14.36 -13.64 1.76
N HIS A 94 15.59 -14.03 1.49
CA HIS A 94 16.44 -14.83 2.40
C HIS A 94 16.45 -14.33 3.86
N GLN A 95 16.29 -13.03 4.06
CA GLN A 95 16.19 -12.43 5.40
C GLN A 95 14.89 -12.81 6.14
N GLY A 96 13.92 -13.38 5.45
CA GLY A 96 12.72 -13.98 6.05
C GLY A 96 12.92 -15.40 6.56
N ASP A 97 14.02 -16.06 6.21
CA ASP A 97 14.37 -17.39 6.72
C ASP A 97 14.69 -17.33 8.22
N ALA A 98 14.66 -18.49 8.85
CA ALA A 98 14.93 -18.60 10.31
C ALA A 98 16.33 -18.13 10.70
N LEU A 99 17.33 -18.33 9.86
CA LEU A 99 18.76 -17.98 10.06
C LEU A 99 19.33 -18.37 11.45
N GLY A 100 18.75 -19.39 12.06
CA GLY A 100 19.12 -19.86 13.40
C GLY A 100 18.12 -19.51 14.51
N ASP A 101 17.14 -18.64 14.26
CA ASP A 101 16.16 -18.21 15.27
C ASP A 101 15.07 -19.24 15.58
N GLY A 102 14.97 -20.30 14.78
CA GLY A 102 13.93 -21.32 14.92
C GLY A 102 12.54 -20.82 14.50
N ALA A 103 11.49 -21.20 15.21
CA ALA A 103 10.11 -20.83 14.90
C ALA A 103 9.88 -19.31 14.94
N GLY A 104 8.90 -18.81 14.20
CA GLY A 104 8.56 -17.38 14.11
C GLY A 104 8.32 -16.89 12.68
N ASP A 105 7.84 -17.78 11.81
CA ASP A 105 7.72 -17.53 10.36
C ASP A 105 6.77 -16.38 10.05
N HIS A 106 5.67 -16.25 10.78
CA HIS A 106 4.69 -15.19 10.55
C HIS A 106 5.26 -13.80 10.85
N ALA A 107 5.92 -13.66 12.00
CA ALA A 107 6.53 -12.39 12.39
C ALA A 107 7.67 -12.00 11.43
N ARG A 108 8.55 -12.95 11.08
CA ARG A 108 9.63 -12.71 10.10
C ARG A 108 9.09 -12.34 8.75
N ALA A 109 8.09 -13.06 8.24
CA ALA A 109 7.49 -12.75 6.94
C ALA A 109 6.93 -11.34 6.89
N CYS A 110 6.18 -10.94 7.92
CA CYS A 110 5.63 -9.58 8.02
C CYS A 110 6.73 -8.52 8.13
N GLY A 111 7.73 -8.73 8.97
CA GLY A 111 8.77 -7.74 9.22
C GLY A 111 9.80 -7.63 8.09
N THR A 112 10.09 -8.72 7.38
CA THR A 112 11.02 -8.72 6.24
C THR A 112 10.35 -8.15 4.97
N TRP A 113 9.04 -8.27 4.88
CA TRP A 113 8.29 -7.76 3.74
C TRP A 113 8.47 -6.25 3.60
N LEU A 114 8.83 -5.76 2.43
CA LEU A 114 9.18 -4.38 2.11
C LEU A 114 10.41 -3.80 2.82
N THR A 115 10.94 -4.43 3.85
CA THR A 115 12.16 -3.99 4.54
C THR A 115 13.41 -4.68 4.01
N GLY A 116 13.29 -5.95 3.62
CA GLY A 116 14.41 -6.79 3.23
C GLY A 116 15.40 -7.08 4.37
N VAL A 117 14.99 -6.86 5.62
CA VAL A 117 15.84 -7.03 6.81
C VAL A 117 15.35 -8.20 7.63
N HIS A 118 16.28 -8.99 8.19
CA HIS A 118 15.95 -9.99 9.19
C HIS A 118 15.52 -9.34 10.49
N VAL A 119 14.30 -9.61 10.92
CA VAL A 119 13.75 -9.03 12.15
C VAL A 119 14.42 -9.66 13.36
N LYS A 120 14.86 -8.84 14.31
CA LYS A 120 15.44 -9.31 15.55
C LYS A 120 14.40 -10.09 16.35
N LYS A 121 14.73 -11.34 16.71
CA LYS A 121 13.92 -12.14 17.61
C LYS A 121 14.03 -11.60 19.03
N THR A 122 12.99 -10.96 19.52
CA THR A 122 12.91 -10.43 20.88
C THR A 122 11.46 -10.26 21.31
N GLU A 123 11.20 -10.44 22.60
CA GLU A 123 9.92 -10.10 23.25
C GLU A 123 10.01 -8.75 23.96
N GLY A 124 11.13 -8.07 23.83
CA GLY A 124 11.42 -6.80 24.51
C GLY A 124 11.25 -5.59 23.62
N ALA A 125 11.52 -4.43 24.22
CA ALA A 125 11.46 -3.14 23.54
C ALA A 125 12.64 -2.89 22.57
N ASP A 126 13.57 -3.81 22.47
CA ASP A 126 14.75 -3.74 21.62
C ASP A 126 14.52 -4.31 20.22
N LEU A 127 13.26 -4.24 19.76
CA LEU A 127 12.86 -4.62 18.40
C LEU A 127 13.71 -3.86 17.37
N THR A 128 14.26 -4.60 16.42
CA THR A 128 15.01 -4.03 15.30
C THR A 128 14.40 -4.54 14.00
N CYS A 129 13.96 -3.61 13.18
CA CYS A 129 13.45 -3.83 11.85
C CYS A 129 13.91 -2.70 10.93
N GLY A 130 13.94 -2.94 9.64
CA GLY A 130 14.34 -1.92 8.67
C GLY A 130 13.22 -0.92 8.35
N VAL A 131 13.58 0.16 7.67
CA VAL A 131 12.60 1.07 7.06
C VAL A 131 12.04 0.42 5.80
N SER A 132 10.74 0.33 5.70
CA SER A 132 10.08 -0.29 4.56
C SER A 132 10.14 0.59 3.30
N MET A 133 10.11 -0.05 2.14
CA MET A 133 10.21 0.61 0.83
C MET A 133 9.13 1.69 0.63
N ASP A 134 7.91 1.44 1.07
CA ASP A 134 6.80 2.40 1.00
C ASP A 134 7.09 3.67 1.81
N GLN A 135 7.71 3.54 2.99
CA GLN A 135 8.13 4.68 3.80
C GLN A 135 9.29 5.47 3.17
N LEU A 136 10.21 4.79 2.51
CA LEU A 136 11.26 5.47 1.72
C LEU A 136 10.64 6.27 0.56
N VAL A 137 9.63 5.71 -0.10
CA VAL A 137 8.87 6.38 -1.16
C VAL A 137 8.07 7.55 -0.60
N ALA A 138 7.38 7.37 0.54
CA ALA A 138 6.64 8.43 1.21
C ALA A 138 7.54 9.61 1.61
N ASN A 139 8.70 9.33 2.15
CA ASN A 139 9.68 10.37 2.51
C ASN A 139 10.17 11.16 1.29
N LYS A 140 10.34 10.49 0.15
CA LYS A 140 10.83 11.14 -1.07
C LYS A 140 9.75 11.91 -1.83
N PHE A 141 8.55 11.36 -1.93
CA PHE A 141 7.47 11.89 -2.79
C PHE A 141 6.29 12.46 -2.01
N GLY A 142 6.17 12.17 -0.73
CA GLY A 142 5.04 12.56 0.10
C GLY A 142 4.99 14.04 0.48
N GLN A 143 6.09 14.78 0.31
CA GLN A 143 6.22 16.17 0.75
C GLN A 143 5.22 17.13 0.08
N THR A 144 4.70 16.76 -1.08
CA THR A 144 3.71 17.54 -1.85
C THR A 144 2.28 17.00 -1.74
N THR A 145 2.06 16.03 -0.87
CA THR A 145 0.74 15.40 -0.67
C THR A 145 0.20 15.73 0.72
N GLN A 146 -1.13 15.77 0.87
CA GLN A 146 -1.76 16.00 2.18
C GLN A 146 -1.55 14.81 3.12
N ILE A 147 -1.52 13.60 2.56
CA ILE A 147 -1.26 12.35 3.28
C ILE A 147 -0.10 11.69 2.53
N PRO A 148 1.11 11.72 3.10
CA PRO A 148 2.29 11.12 2.47
C PRO A 148 2.19 9.59 2.33
N SER A 149 1.60 8.93 3.30
CA SER A 149 1.49 7.47 3.43
C SER A 149 0.19 7.11 4.12
N LEU A 150 -0.36 5.96 3.79
CA LEU A 150 -1.57 5.41 4.39
C LEU A 150 -1.40 3.90 4.53
N GLU A 151 -1.31 3.44 5.76
CA GLU A 151 -1.24 2.03 6.12
C GLU A 151 -2.64 1.55 6.52
N LEU A 152 -3.09 0.50 5.86
CA LEU A 152 -4.40 -0.11 6.13
C LEU A 152 -4.21 -1.55 6.54
N GLY A 153 -4.87 -1.96 7.61
CA GLY A 153 -4.94 -3.33 8.08
C GLY A 153 -6.39 -3.80 8.15
N ILE A 154 -6.61 -5.09 7.94
CA ILE A 154 -7.93 -5.71 8.11
C ILE A 154 -8.22 -5.92 9.60
N GLU A 155 -7.19 -6.20 10.38
CA GLU A 155 -7.27 -6.38 11.82
C GLU A 155 -6.55 -5.26 12.56
N PRO A 156 -7.09 -4.79 13.70
CA PRO A 156 -6.36 -3.82 14.50
C PRO A 156 -5.04 -4.45 14.98
N PRO A 157 -3.94 -3.72 15.01
CA PRO A 157 -2.67 -4.20 15.56
C PRO A 157 -2.77 -4.36 17.08
N SER A 158 -3.91 -4.81 17.57
CA SER A 158 -4.20 -4.82 18.97
C SER A 158 -3.45 -5.95 19.64
N LEU A 159 -2.63 -5.56 20.61
CA LEU A 159 -2.54 -6.32 21.84
C LEU A 159 -2.13 -7.77 21.67
N VAL A 160 -1.48 -8.05 20.60
CA VAL A 160 -0.89 -9.35 20.44
C VAL A 160 0.37 -9.29 21.26
N GLY A 161 0.26 -9.81 22.45
CA GLY A 161 1.45 -10.33 23.07
C GLY A 161 2.17 -11.21 22.07
N SER A 162 3.31 -11.73 22.36
CA SER A 162 4.11 -12.59 21.51
C SER A 162 3.27 -13.26 20.40
N CYS A 163 3.24 -12.67 19.23
CA CYS A 163 2.42 -13.12 18.09
C CYS A 163 2.93 -14.44 17.52
N ASP A 164 4.19 -14.73 17.80
CA ASP A 164 4.89 -15.92 17.36
C ASP A 164 6.04 -16.20 18.32
N SER A 165 6.60 -17.39 18.30
CA SER A 165 7.60 -17.87 19.26
C SER A 165 8.77 -16.91 19.47
N GLY A 166 8.68 -16.02 20.47
CA GLY A 166 9.74 -15.08 20.86
C GLY A 166 9.84 -13.82 19.99
N TYR A 167 8.78 -13.46 19.28
CA TYR A 167 8.63 -12.15 18.60
C TYR A 167 7.49 -11.35 19.23
N SER A 168 7.70 -10.08 19.54
CA SER A 168 6.70 -9.15 20.06
C SER A 168 6.04 -8.37 18.94
#